data_aa66d4929379e7cef56cfa43141fb487
#
_entry.id   aa66d4929379e7cef56cfa43141fb487
#
_cell.length_a   1.000
_cell.length_b   1.000
_cell.length_c   1.000
_cell.angle_alpha   90.00
_cell.angle_beta   90.00
_cell.angle_gamma   90.00
#
_symmetry.space_group_name_H-M   'P 1'
#
loop_
_entity.id
_entity.type
_entity.pdbx_description
1 polymer ?
#
loop_
_entity_poly.entity_id
_entity_poly.type
_entity_poly.pdbx_seq_one_letter_code
_entity_poly.pdbx_strand_id
1 'polypeptide(L)'
;MHGRRQRALVATVAAAAAWSTMAAARVDGVVLDRPAPVQAFALDDHNGKPFTAESLKGHWSLILAGFTNCPDVCPFTLANLEQVVAELGLRVRPDHLPAVIFLAVDPDRDRPSLKDYVIQFHPDFLGVTGAIDEIDRALKGFDAVAVRSKPDARGNYSVSHSAAVAVVDPQGRLAAKINPPFDPGPTAEFLADLFRRRDRARTGESR
;
A
#
# COMPACT_ATOMS: atom_id res chain seq x y z
N MET A 1 -63.34 -9.00 -58.72
CA MET A 1 -62.31 -9.87 -58.15
C MET A 1 -61.21 -8.96 -57.61
N HIS A 2 -61.15 -8.79 -56.28
CA HIS A 2 -60.28 -7.81 -55.62
C HIS A 2 -59.09 -8.54 -54.98
N GLY A 3 -57.91 -8.37 -55.53
CA GLY A 3 -56.64 -8.87 -54.95
C GLY A 3 -56.10 -7.91 -53.89
N ARG A 4 -56.20 -8.28 -52.59
CA ARG A 4 -55.59 -7.57 -51.47
C ARG A 4 -54.09 -7.94 -51.43
N ARG A 5 -53.22 -6.99 -51.72
CA ARG A 5 -51.78 -7.10 -51.48
C ARG A 5 -51.50 -6.83 -49.99
N GLN A 6 -51.13 -7.84 -49.22
CA GLN A 6 -50.59 -7.72 -47.88
C GLN A 6 -49.16 -7.17 -47.95
N ARG A 7 -48.94 -6.00 -47.39
CA ARG A 7 -47.60 -5.43 -47.14
C ARG A 7 -47.09 -5.96 -45.78
N ALA A 8 -46.08 -6.80 -45.84
CA ALA A 8 -45.34 -7.22 -44.64
C ALA A 8 -44.46 -6.06 -44.17
N LEU A 9 -44.74 -5.59 -42.95
CA LEU A 9 -43.86 -4.66 -42.21
C LEU A 9 -42.75 -5.47 -41.57
N VAL A 10 -41.52 -5.29 -42.04
CA VAL A 10 -40.31 -5.81 -41.41
C VAL A 10 -39.95 -4.81 -40.31
N ALA A 11 -40.15 -5.20 -39.05
CA ALA A 11 -39.73 -4.44 -37.90
C ALA A 11 -38.23 -4.75 -37.63
N THR A 12 -37.35 -3.80 -37.94
CA THR A 12 -35.94 -3.85 -37.61
C THR A 12 -35.77 -3.53 -36.12
N VAL A 13 -35.47 -4.54 -35.31
CA VAL A 13 -35.07 -4.36 -33.90
C VAL A 13 -33.63 -3.93 -33.88
N ALA A 14 -33.39 -2.64 -33.62
CA ALA A 14 -32.05 -2.11 -33.31
C ALA A 14 -31.66 -2.53 -31.89
N ALA A 15 -30.81 -3.52 -31.76
CA ALA A 15 -30.18 -3.87 -30.47
C ALA A 15 -29.18 -2.78 -30.10
N ALA A 16 -29.57 -1.89 -29.21
CA ALA A 16 -28.65 -0.95 -28.57
C ALA A 16 -27.73 -1.74 -27.62
N ALA A 17 -26.51 -1.99 -28.03
CA ALA A 17 -25.47 -2.51 -27.17
C ALA A 17 -25.13 -1.43 -26.12
N ALA A 18 -25.70 -1.54 -24.93
CA ALA A 18 -25.29 -0.76 -23.76
C ALA A 18 -23.87 -1.22 -23.35
N TRP A 19 -22.87 -0.52 -23.80
CA TRP A 19 -21.53 -0.65 -23.26
C TRP A 19 -21.56 -0.03 -21.87
N SER A 20 -21.73 -0.90 -20.86
CA SER A 20 -21.49 -0.51 -19.48
C SER A 20 -20.01 -0.15 -19.37
N THR A 21 -19.71 1.15 -19.33
CA THR A 21 -18.38 1.62 -18.93
C THR A 21 -18.21 1.24 -17.47
N MET A 22 -17.52 0.13 -17.21
CA MET A 22 -17.03 -0.17 -15.87
C MET A 22 -16.15 1.01 -15.47
N ALA A 23 -16.63 1.82 -14.55
CA ALA A 23 -15.79 2.85 -13.94
C ALA A 23 -14.61 2.13 -13.31
N ALA A 24 -13.41 2.36 -13.85
CA ALA A 24 -12.20 1.82 -13.25
C ALA A 24 -12.13 2.31 -11.81
N ALA A 25 -12.00 1.40 -10.86
CA ALA A 25 -11.82 1.74 -9.45
C ALA A 25 -10.60 2.65 -9.35
N ARG A 26 -10.80 3.87 -8.83
CA ARG A 26 -9.72 4.84 -8.67
C ARG A 26 -9.05 4.59 -7.34
N VAL A 27 -7.72 4.46 -7.35
CA VAL A 27 -6.93 4.42 -6.13
C VAL A 27 -6.96 5.79 -5.47
N ASP A 28 -7.34 5.82 -4.20
CA ASP A 28 -7.20 7.03 -3.37
C ASP A 28 -5.74 7.17 -2.94
N GLY A 29 -4.93 7.82 -3.77
CA GLY A 29 -3.51 7.97 -3.58
C GLY A 29 -3.04 9.39 -3.87
N VAL A 30 -2.14 9.88 -3.02
CA VAL A 30 -1.47 11.18 -3.19
C VAL A 30 -0.03 10.93 -3.62
N VAL A 31 0.33 11.35 -4.83
CA VAL A 31 1.72 11.36 -5.32
C VAL A 31 2.33 12.70 -4.97
N LEU A 32 3.48 12.68 -4.32
CA LEU A 32 4.22 13.90 -4.00
C LEU A 32 4.94 14.40 -5.26
N ASP A 33 4.74 15.66 -5.62
CA ASP A 33 5.45 16.29 -6.76
C ASP A 33 6.96 16.23 -6.54
N ARG A 34 7.39 16.48 -5.30
CA ARG A 34 8.77 16.37 -4.84
C ARG A 34 8.86 15.34 -3.73
N PRO A 35 9.46 14.16 -3.98
CA PRO A 35 9.69 13.19 -2.93
C PRO A 35 10.48 13.77 -1.76
N ALA A 36 10.01 13.53 -0.54
CA ALA A 36 10.60 14.04 0.67
C ALA A 36 11.58 13.02 1.27
N PRO A 37 12.83 13.40 1.61
CA PRO A 37 13.75 12.49 2.28
C PRO A 37 13.16 11.97 3.60
N VAL A 38 13.24 10.66 3.83
CA VAL A 38 12.88 10.08 5.12
C VAL A 38 13.96 10.45 6.14
N GLN A 39 13.56 10.98 7.29
CA GLN A 39 14.48 11.36 8.37
C GLN A 39 15.15 10.12 8.96
N ALA A 40 16.32 10.30 9.56
CA ALA A 40 17.04 9.21 10.22
C ALA A 40 16.24 8.70 11.44
N PHE A 41 16.18 7.39 11.55
CA PHE A 41 15.61 6.63 12.67
C PHE A 41 16.41 5.35 12.89
N ALA A 42 16.28 4.73 14.06
CA ALA A 42 16.93 3.48 14.42
C ALA A 42 15.89 2.50 14.98
N LEU A 43 15.48 1.54 14.18
CA LEU A 43 14.57 0.45 14.53
C LEU A 43 15.29 -0.90 14.37
N ASP A 44 14.64 -1.98 14.78
CA ASP A 44 15.06 -3.34 14.54
C ASP A 44 14.00 -4.07 13.72
N ASP A 45 14.43 -4.96 12.83
CA ASP A 45 13.53 -5.89 12.18
C ASP A 45 13.16 -7.06 13.14
N HIS A 46 12.20 -7.86 12.73
CA HIS A 46 11.72 -9.01 13.49
C HIS A 46 12.77 -10.14 13.64
N ASN A 47 13.94 -10.05 13.00
CA ASN A 47 15.08 -10.93 13.17
C ASN A 47 16.18 -10.30 14.05
N GLY A 48 15.93 -9.11 14.61
CA GLY A 48 16.89 -8.37 15.44
C GLY A 48 17.99 -7.66 14.67
N LYS A 49 17.83 -7.48 13.36
CA LYS A 49 18.78 -6.70 12.55
C LYS A 49 18.40 -5.22 12.56
N PRO A 50 19.40 -4.31 12.58
CA PRO A 50 19.12 -2.88 12.48
C PRO A 50 18.36 -2.53 11.21
N PHE A 51 17.29 -1.74 11.36
CA PHE A 51 16.49 -1.18 10.28
C PHE A 51 16.48 0.35 10.40
N THR A 52 17.02 1.03 9.40
CA THR A 52 17.23 2.48 9.40
C THR A 52 16.71 3.10 8.09
N ALA A 53 16.79 4.43 7.95
CA ALA A 53 16.49 5.10 6.69
C ALA A 53 17.39 4.61 5.53
N GLU A 54 18.62 4.17 5.80
CA GLU A 54 19.50 3.58 4.79
C GLU A 54 18.97 2.22 4.29
N SER A 55 18.26 1.48 5.14
CA SER A 55 17.65 0.20 4.76
C SER A 55 16.56 0.35 3.70
N LEU A 56 16.04 1.55 3.49
CA LEU A 56 15.02 1.86 2.47
C LEU A 56 15.62 2.14 1.09
N LYS A 57 16.94 2.22 0.95
CA LYS A 57 17.60 2.55 -0.32
C LYS A 57 17.80 1.33 -1.21
N GLY A 58 17.81 1.57 -2.51
CA GLY A 58 18.05 0.55 -3.54
C GLY A 58 16.82 -0.19 -4.04
N HIS A 59 15.68 -0.08 -3.38
CA HIS A 59 14.42 -0.72 -3.76
C HIS A 59 13.21 0.14 -3.39
N TRP A 60 12.06 -0.16 -4.00
CA TRP A 60 10.79 0.42 -3.58
C TRP A 60 10.33 -0.21 -2.26
N SER A 61 9.64 0.56 -1.43
CA SER A 61 9.07 0.05 -0.18
C SER A 61 7.64 0.53 0.01
N LEU A 62 6.78 -0.37 0.49
CA LEU A 62 5.42 -0.08 0.95
C LEU A 62 5.40 -0.21 2.47
N ILE A 63 5.11 0.87 3.18
CA ILE A 63 5.21 0.91 4.64
C ILE A 63 3.82 1.13 5.22
N LEU A 64 3.36 0.16 5.99
CA LEU A 64 2.12 0.18 6.75
C LEU A 64 2.44 0.36 8.25
N ALA A 65 1.94 1.42 8.87
CA ALA A 65 1.92 1.52 10.33
C ALA A 65 0.79 0.66 10.90
N GLY A 66 1.02 -0.04 12.00
CA GLY A 66 0.01 -0.91 12.60
C GLY A 66 0.45 -1.50 13.93
N PHE A 67 -0.33 -2.43 14.47
CA PHE A 67 0.01 -3.20 15.66
C PHE A 67 -0.56 -4.62 15.54
N THR A 68 0.13 -5.61 16.14
CA THR A 68 -0.18 -7.04 15.94
C THR A 68 -1.53 -7.45 16.54
N ASN A 69 -1.98 -6.76 17.59
CA ASN A 69 -3.27 -7.02 18.24
C ASN A 69 -4.44 -6.25 17.60
N CYS A 70 -4.26 -5.67 16.39
CA CYS A 70 -5.33 -5.05 15.64
C CYS A 70 -6.31 -6.11 15.13
N PRO A 71 -7.60 -6.06 15.51
CA PRO A 71 -8.53 -7.16 15.19
C PRO A 71 -9.02 -7.17 13.75
N ASP A 72 -8.84 -6.08 12.98
CA ASP A 72 -9.55 -5.91 11.70
C ASP A 72 -8.66 -5.26 10.62
N VAL A 73 -8.38 -3.97 10.70
CA VAL A 73 -7.81 -3.18 9.59
C VAL A 73 -6.41 -3.66 9.20
N CYS A 74 -5.52 -3.96 10.16
CA CYS A 74 -4.14 -4.32 9.85
C CYS A 74 -4.01 -5.66 9.12
N PRO A 75 -4.64 -6.78 9.59
CA PRO A 75 -4.57 -8.05 8.88
C PRO A 75 -5.22 -7.95 7.49
N PHE A 76 -6.34 -7.24 7.37
CA PHE A 76 -6.99 -7.03 6.08
C PHE A 76 -6.10 -6.25 5.11
N THR A 77 -5.42 -5.21 5.58
CA THR A 77 -4.49 -4.43 4.74
C THR A 77 -3.30 -5.26 4.30
N LEU A 78 -2.69 -6.05 5.19
CA LEU A 78 -1.56 -6.92 4.83
C LEU A 78 -1.95 -7.99 3.81
N ALA A 79 -3.13 -8.61 3.95
CA ALA A 79 -3.65 -9.56 2.97
C ALA A 79 -3.90 -8.91 1.59
N ASN A 80 -4.40 -7.67 1.56
CA ASN A 80 -4.56 -6.94 0.31
C ASN A 80 -3.19 -6.54 -0.30
N LEU A 81 -2.22 -6.14 0.51
CA LEU A 81 -0.87 -5.81 0.02
C LEU A 81 -0.17 -7.04 -0.56
N GLU A 82 -0.38 -8.23 -0.02
CA GLU A 82 0.11 -9.47 -0.63
C GLU A 82 -0.43 -9.62 -2.06
N GLN A 83 -1.74 -9.48 -2.24
CA GLN A 83 -2.36 -9.55 -3.57
C GLN A 83 -1.90 -8.40 -4.49
N VAL A 84 -1.72 -7.19 -3.97
CA VAL A 84 -1.15 -6.05 -4.71
C VAL A 84 0.25 -6.39 -5.22
N VAL A 85 1.12 -6.98 -4.40
CA VAL A 85 2.47 -7.37 -4.80
C VAL A 85 2.44 -8.47 -5.88
N ALA A 86 1.57 -9.47 -5.73
CA ALA A 86 1.36 -10.51 -6.73
C ALA A 86 0.91 -9.94 -8.08
N GLU A 87 -0.10 -9.06 -8.08
CA GLU A 87 -0.59 -8.35 -9.25
C GLU A 87 0.46 -7.43 -9.88
N LEU A 88 1.28 -6.77 -9.06
CA LEU A 88 2.36 -5.90 -9.50
C LEU A 88 3.46 -6.72 -10.20
N GLY A 89 3.73 -7.93 -9.73
CA GLY A 89 4.70 -8.86 -10.34
C GLY A 89 4.40 -9.20 -11.80
N LEU A 90 3.13 -9.06 -12.24
CA LEU A 90 2.73 -9.21 -13.63
C LEU A 90 3.03 -7.95 -14.49
N ARG A 91 3.39 -6.83 -13.88
CA ARG A 91 3.48 -5.50 -14.51
C ARG A 91 4.87 -4.88 -14.46
N VAL A 92 5.71 -5.31 -13.54
CA VAL A 92 7.07 -4.79 -13.35
C VAL A 92 8.08 -5.93 -13.33
N ARG A 93 9.35 -5.59 -13.51
CA ARG A 93 10.44 -6.57 -13.38
C ARG A 93 10.60 -7.01 -11.90
N PRO A 94 11.11 -8.22 -11.64
CA PRO A 94 11.29 -8.72 -10.27
C PRO A 94 12.10 -7.79 -9.36
N ASP A 95 13.13 -7.13 -9.90
CA ASP A 95 13.99 -6.17 -9.16
C ASP A 95 13.28 -4.84 -8.84
N HIS A 96 12.07 -4.63 -9.35
CA HIS A 96 11.22 -3.47 -9.07
C HIS A 96 10.07 -3.80 -8.10
N LEU A 97 9.94 -5.05 -7.66
CA LEU A 97 8.95 -5.39 -6.65
C LEU A 97 9.29 -4.69 -5.33
N PRO A 98 8.31 -4.07 -4.67
CA PRO A 98 8.55 -3.37 -3.43
C PRO A 98 8.69 -4.33 -2.25
N ALA A 99 9.56 -4.00 -1.30
CA ALA A 99 9.51 -4.59 0.03
C ALA A 99 8.26 -4.10 0.77
N VAL A 100 7.51 -5.01 1.40
CA VAL A 100 6.40 -4.65 2.28
C VAL A 100 6.88 -4.66 3.72
N ILE A 101 6.75 -3.51 4.38
CA ILE A 101 7.26 -3.26 5.72
C ILE A 101 6.10 -2.91 6.64
N PHE A 102 5.92 -3.69 7.69
CA PHE A 102 4.97 -3.44 8.76
C PHE A 102 5.69 -2.74 9.91
N LEU A 103 5.44 -1.44 10.07
CA LEU A 103 5.95 -0.66 11.20
C LEU A 103 5.03 -0.86 12.40
N ALA A 104 5.44 -1.75 13.31
CA ALA A 104 4.72 -2.05 14.53
C ALA A 104 4.90 -0.91 15.54
N VAL A 105 3.79 -0.24 15.87
CA VAL A 105 3.80 1.00 16.66
C VAL A 105 3.57 0.80 18.16
N ASP A 106 3.45 -0.44 18.59
CA ASP A 106 3.20 -0.81 19.98
C ASP A 106 4.25 -1.84 20.47
N PRO A 107 5.51 -1.43 20.64
CA PRO A 107 6.65 -2.33 20.77
C PRO A 107 6.52 -3.32 21.95
N ASP A 108 5.87 -2.93 23.04
CA ASP A 108 5.74 -3.79 24.22
C ASP A 108 4.85 -5.00 23.96
N ARG A 109 3.78 -4.83 23.18
CA ARG A 109 2.86 -5.90 22.83
C ARG A 109 3.21 -6.58 21.50
N ASP A 110 3.86 -5.86 20.57
CA ASP A 110 4.12 -6.34 19.22
C ASP A 110 5.35 -7.25 19.12
N ARG A 111 6.46 -6.93 19.82
CA ARG A 111 7.76 -7.63 19.67
C ARG A 111 7.65 -9.15 19.75
N PRO A 112 6.90 -9.76 20.71
CA PRO A 112 6.87 -11.21 20.84
C PRO A 112 6.24 -11.94 19.66
N SER A 113 5.32 -11.31 18.94
CA SER A 113 4.52 -11.91 17.87
C SER A 113 4.82 -11.36 16.49
N LEU A 114 5.65 -10.29 16.37
CA LEU A 114 5.84 -9.52 15.15
C LEU A 114 6.26 -10.37 13.95
N LYS A 115 7.21 -11.29 14.15
CA LYS A 115 7.67 -12.17 13.08
C LYS A 115 6.54 -13.06 12.58
N ASP A 116 5.92 -13.81 13.47
CA ASP A 116 4.87 -14.77 13.10
C ASP A 116 3.66 -14.04 12.51
N TYR A 117 3.40 -12.82 12.99
CA TYR A 117 2.32 -11.99 12.47
C TYR A 117 2.53 -11.56 11.01
N VAL A 118 3.72 -11.13 10.63
CA VAL A 118 3.93 -10.65 9.25
C VAL A 118 4.13 -11.77 8.24
N ILE A 119 4.85 -12.84 8.61
CA ILE A 119 5.15 -13.96 7.69
C ILE A 119 3.93 -14.81 7.34
N GLN A 120 2.84 -14.76 8.14
CA GLN A 120 1.60 -15.46 7.78
C GLN A 120 0.94 -14.89 6.52
N PHE A 121 1.20 -13.61 6.19
CA PHE A 121 0.69 -12.97 4.96
C PHE A 121 1.63 -13.23 3.77
N HIS A 122 2.93 -13.06 3.97
CA HIS A 122 3.93 -13.36 2.96
C HIS A 122 5.30 -13.59 3.63
N PRO A 123 6.08 -14.60 3.22
CA PRO A 123 7.38 -14.90 3.84
C PRO A 123 8.40 -13.75 3.78
N ASP A 124 8.31 -12.88 2.76
CA ASP A 124 9.21 -11.75 2.58
C ASP A 124 8.70 -10.44 3.22
N PHE A 125 7.55 -10.45 3.88
CA PHE A 125 7.09 -9.27 4.61
C PHE A 125 7.94 -9.04 5.85
N LEU A 126 8.35 -7.80 6.04
CA LEU A 126 9.26 -7.40 7.11
C LEU A 126 8.50 -6.65 8.20
N GLY A 127 8.50 -7.17 9.42
CA GLY A 127 8.04 -6.44 10.60
C GLY A 127 9.19 -5.67 11.21
N VAL A 128 8.99 -4.39 11.54
CA VAL A 128 9.99 -3.54 12.18
C VAL A 128 9.38 -2.83 13.40
N THR A 129 10.16 -2.64 14.44
CA THR A 129 9.75 -1.91 15.66
C THR A 129 10.98 -1.38 16.39
N GLY A 130 10.82 -0.63 17.46
CA GLY A 130 11.94 -0.07 18.19
C GLY A 130 11.52 0.68 19.46
N ALA A 131 12.35 1.58 19.93
CA ALA A 131 11.97 2.53 20.96
C ALA A 131 10.87 3.48 20.45
N ILE A 132 9.97 3.91 21.32
CA ILE A 132 8.80 4.71 20.94
C ILE A 132 9.20 6.01 20.22
N ASP A 133 10.24 6.68 20.69
CA ASP A 133 10.74 7.90 20.07
C ASP A 133 11.33 7.69 18.67
N GLU A 134 11.93 6.52 18.42
CA GLU A 134 12.42 6.13 17.09
C GLU A 134 11.26 5.74 16.16
N ILE A 135 10.24 5.06 16.67
CA ILE A 135 8.99 4.79 15.95
C ILE A 135 8.33 6.11 15.53
N ASP A 136 8.23 7.07 16.45
CA ASP A 136 7.60 8.37 16.17
C ASP A 136 8.43 9.18 15.15
N ARG A 137 9.77 9.08 15.15
CA ARG A 137 10.63 9.66 14.09
C ARG A 137 10.37 9.02 12.73
N ALA A 138 10.30 7.68 12.69
CA ALA A 138 10.03 6.95 11.46
C ALA A 138 8.63 7.31 10.90
N LEU A 139 7.60 7.31 11.76
CA LEU A 139 6.24 7.71 11.39
C LEU A 139 6.21 9.11 10.79
N LYS A 140 6.90 10.07 11.40
CA LYS A 140 7.01 11.45 10.88
C LYS A 140 7.67 11.47 9.49
N GLY A 141 8.69 10.63 9.27
CA GLY A 141 9.35 10.49 7.96
C GLY A 141 8.43 9.92 6.89
N PHE A 142 7.44 9.12 7.27
CA PHE A 142 6.43 8.54 6.39
C PHE A 142 5.14 9.38 6.30
N ASP A 143 5.12 10.56 6.90
CA ASP A 143 3.93 11.41 7.03
C ASP A 143 2.74 10.62 7.62
N ALA A 144 3.02 9.87 8.68
CA ALA A 144 2.08 9.04 9.42
C ALA A 144 2.11 9.41 10.90
N VAL A 145 1.08 8.98 11.63
CA VAL A 145 0.96 9.21 13.07
C VAL A 145 0.48 7.95 13.77
N ALA A 146 0.88 7.79 15.03
CA ALA A 146 0.28 6.85 15.96
C ALA A 146 0.06 7.53 17.29
N VAL A 147 -1.07 7.22 17.93
CA VAL A 147 -1.43 7.78 19.23
C VAL A 147 -1.79 6.63 20.17
N ARG A 148 -1.12 6.57 21.29
CA ARG A 148 -1.39 5.60 22.37
C ARG A 148 -2.17 6.32 23.47
N SER A 149 -3.33 5.80 23.87
CA SER A 149 -4.08 6.37 24.99
C SER A 149 -3.34 6.13 26.30
N LYS A 150 -3.69 6.88 27.33
CA LYS A 150 -3.21 6.56 28.68
C LYS A 150 -3.81 5.23 29.13
N PRO A 151 -3.04 4.39 29.83
CA PRO A 151 -3.58 3.16 30.42
C PRO A 151 -4.70 3.46 31.40
N ASP A 152 -5.72 2.60 31.43
CA ASP A 152 -6.77 2.58 32.44
C ASP A 152 -6.23 2.00 33.78
N ALA A 153 -7.09 1.92 34.80
CA ALA A 153 -6.73 1.36 36.09
C ALA A 153 -6.31 -0.13 36.05
N ARG A 154 -6.58 -0.83 34.96
CA ARG A 154 -6.20 -2.23 34.69
C ARG A 154 -4.99 -2.36 33.78
N GLY A 155 -4.39 -1.21 33.35
CA GLY A 155 -3.27 -1.19 32.44
C GLY A 155 -3.64 -1.30 30.95
N ASN A 156 -4.94 -1.32 30.60
CA ASN A 156 -5.36 -1.40 29.20
C ASN A 156 -5.25 -0.01 28.53
N TYR A 157 -4.78 0.01 27.29
CA TYR A 157 -4.74 1.21 26.45
C TYR A 157 -5.05 0.86 25.00
N SER A 158 -5.52 1.85 24.26
CA SER A 158 -5.79 1.78 22.84
C SER A 158 -4.69 2.42 22.02
N VAL A 159 -4.55 1.97 20.77
CA VAL A 159 -3.64 2.54 19.78
C VAL A 159 -4.44 2.93 18.56
N SER A 160 -4.28 4.17 18.12
CA SER A 160 -4.79 4.67 16.84
C SER A 160 -3.62 5.03 15.95
N HIS A 161 -3.70 4.76 14.66
CA HIS A 161 -2.63 5.04 13.71
C HIS A 161 -3.18 5.39 12.33
N SER A 162 -2.33 5.97 11.48
CA SER A 162 -2.65 6.22 10.07
C SER A 162 -2.90 4.91 9.33
N ALA A 163 -3.98 4.87 8.54
CA ALA A 163 -4.33 3.70 7.72
C ALA A 163 -3.67 3.72 6.33
N ALA A 164 -3.10 4.86 5.93
CA ALA A 164 -2.43 4.99 4.64
C ALA A 164 -1.12 4.18 4.59
N VAL A 165 -0.85 3.61 3.42
CA VAL A 165 0.44 2.99 3.10
C VAL A 165 1.36 4.05 2.49
N ALA A 166 2.52 4.25 3.08
CA ALA A 166 3.56 5.11 2.54
C ALA A 166 4.36 4.35 1.46
N VAL A 167 4.60 5.02 0.32
CA VAL A 167 5.41 4.49 -0.78
C VAL A 167 6.75 5.22 -0.79
N VAL A 168 7.82 4.49 -0.52
CA VAL A 168 9.18 5.05 -0.49
C VAL A 168 9.95 4.60 -1.73
N ASP A 169 10.60 5.56 -2.39
CA ASP A 169 11.37 5.33 -3.61
C ASP A 169 12.78 4.74 -3.31
N PRO A 170 13.48 4.21 -4.34
CA PRO A 170 14.83 3.64 -4.17
C PRO A 170 15.90 4.62 -3.69
N GLN A 171 15.60 5.90 -3.56
CA GLN A 171 16.49 6.89 -2.94
C GLN A 171 16.18 7.11 -1.45
N GLY A 172 15.27 6.34 -0.85
CA GLY A 172 14.86 6.48 0.54
C GLY A 172 13.98 7.72 0.78
N ARG A 173 13.14 8.10 -0.18
CA ARG A 173 12.28 9.28 -0.11
C ARG A 173 10.82 8.88 -0.17
N LEU A 174 9.99 9.50 0.63
CA LEU A 174 8.53 9.37 0.53
C LEU A 174 8.07 9.94 -0.82
N ALA A 175 7.54 9.07 -1.68
CA ALA A 175 7.13 9.40 -3.05
C ALA A 175 5.62 9.50 -3.21
N ALA A 176 4.86 8.73 -2.45
CA ALA A 176 3.40 8.73 -2.48
C ALA A 176 2.83 8.17 -1.17
N LYS A 177 1.52 8.37 -0.97
CA LYS A 177 0.70 7.71 0.05
C LYS A 177 -0.53 7.14 -0.63
N ILE A 178 -0.94 5.96 -0.23
CA ILE A 178 -2.15 5.29 -0.73
C ILE A 178 -3.08 5.08 0.44
N ASN A 179 -4.32 5.54 0.31
CA ASN A 179 -5.37 5.34 1.31
C ASN A 179 -6.18 4.06 1.00
N PRO A 180 -6.80 3.44 2.02
CA PRO A 180 -7.75 2.35 1.76
C PRO A 180 -8.96 2.85 0.94
N PRO A 181 -9.64 1.95 0.20
CA PRO A 181 -9.32 0.52 0.06
C PRO A 181 -8.13 0.27 -0.87
N PHE A 182 -7.42 -0.84 -0.61
CA PHE A 182 -6.30 -1.28 -1.43
C PHE A 182 -6.77 -2.37 -2.40
N ASP A 183 -7.58 -2.03 -3.39
CA ASP A 183 -8.01 -2.96 -4.42
C ASP A 183 -6.78 -3.45 -5.20
N PRO A 184 -6.50 -4.78 -5.27
CA PRO A 184 -5.23 -5.29 -5.76
C PRO A 184 -4.87 -4.83 -7.18
N GLY A 185 -5.75 -5.02 -8.14
CA GLY A 185 -5.50 -4.66 -9.53
C GLY A 185 -5.26 -3.16 -9.76
N PRO A 186 -6.20 -2.27 -9.38
CA PRO A 186 -6.03 -0.82 -9.49
C PRO A 186 -4.81 -0.29 -8.73
N THR A 187 -4.55 -0.81 -7.51
CA THR A 187 -3.39 -0.39 -6.71
C THR A 187 -2.08 -0.81 -7.36
N ALA A 188 -2.00 -2.03 -7.90
CA ALA A 188 -0.83 -2.49 -8.64
C ALA A 188 -0.58 -1.67 -9.91
N GLU A 189 -1.63 -1.30 -10.65
CA GLU A 189 -1.52 -0.43 -11.82
C GLU A 189 -0.99 0.96 -11.45
N PHE A 190 -1.54 1.57 -10.40
CA PHE A 190 -1.08 2.85 -9.87
C PHE A 190 0.40 2.80 -9.49
N LEU A 191 0.83 1.77 -8.76
CA LEU A 191 2.23 1.60 -8.36
C LEU A 191 3.15 1.40 -9.57
N ALA A 192 2.76 0.55 -10.53
CA ALA A 192 3.53 0.34 -11.75
C ALA A 192 3.72 1.63 -12.55
N ASP A 193 2.69 2.46 -12.63
CA ASP A 193 2.76 3.77 -13.29
C ASP A 193 3.68 4.74 -12.53
N LEU A 194 3.56 4.79 -11.21
CA LEU A 194 4.41 5.61 -10.35
C LEU A 194 5.89 5.23 -10.54
N PHE A 195 6.20 3.93 -10.47
CA PHE A 195 7.56 3.42 -10.61
C PHE A 195 8.15 3.79 -11.98
N ARG A 196 7.42 3.52 -13.07
CA ARG A 196 7.85 3.90 -14.42
C ARG A 196 8.12 5.39 -14.59
N ARG A 197 7.25 6.26 -14.05
CA ARG A 197 7.43 7.72 -14.13
C ARG A 197 8.69 8.18 -13.39
N ARG A 198 8.92 7.63 -12.20
CA ARG A 198 10.08 7.99 -11.38
C ARG A 198 11.40 7.50 -11.99
N ASP A 199 11.40 6.31 -12.57
CA ASP A 199 12.59 5.80 -13.26
C ASP A 199 12.95 6.65 -14.49
N ARG A 200 11.96 7.02 -15.31
CA ARG A 200 12.19 7.94 -16.46
C ARG A 200 12.73 9.29 -16.01
N ALA A 201 12.16 9.86 -14.94
CA ALA A 201 12.65 11.12 -14.41
C ALA A 201 14.10 11.04 -13.92
N ARG A 202 14.53 9.86 -13.44
CA ARG A 202 15.91 9.61 -13.01
C ARG A 202 16.88 9.42 -14.18
N THR A 203 16.45 8.76 -15.25
CA THR A 203 17.29 8.52 -16.45
C THR A 203 17.35 9.70 -17.42
N GLY A 204 16.58 10.76 -17.18
CA GLY A 204 16.58 11.94 -18.06
C GLY A 204 15.79 11.73 -19.37
N GLU A 205 15.07 10.62 -19.52
CA GLU A 205 14.17 10.35 -20.66
C GLU A 205 12.85 11.12 -20.50
N SER A 206 12.91 12.45 -20.59
CA SER A 206 11.71 13.27 -20.84
C SER A 206 11.43 13.28 -22.34
N ARG A 207 10.18 12.98 -22.70
CA ARG A 207 9.69 13.21 -24.08
C ARG A 207 9.66 14.69 -24.38
#